data_e285da5cbc3f207f7c14f51112eae1e8
#
_entry.id   e285da5cbc3f207f7c14f51112eae1e8
#
_cell.length_a   1.000
_cell.length_b   1.000
_cell.length_c   1.000
_cell.angle_alpha   90.00
_cell.angle_beta   90.00
_cell.angle_gamma   90.00
#
_symmetry.space_group_name_H-M   'P 1'
#
loop_
_entity.id
_entity.type
_entity.pdbx_description
1 polymer ?
#
loop_
_entity_poly.entity_id
_entity_poly.type
_entity_poly.pdbx_seq_one_letter_code
_entity_poly.pdbx_strand_id
1 'polypeptide(L)'
;MARVGRVYGISSPDGVLRYVGSTEDDARMQKHRYNCRNDHLCCPFYRYAHEHHGGLDTYTEETLATLQLPTADGQAKANLRSLEALVIRSLRERDSPTVSLLNKNSPRAENVRKREHGRAWREQHGQGQIDPATGKSLSYMAVRSRIYRQRRKDRAAIALAAAAAAAESAQ
;
A
#
# COMPACT_ATOMS: atom_id res chain seq x y z
N MET A 1 -13.75 16.05 22.63
CA MET A 1 -14.60 14.93 22.19
C MET A 1 -13.75 13.68 22.06
N ALA A 2 -14.26 12.52 22.49
CA ALA A 2 -13.55 11.26 22.28
C ALA A 2 -13.55 10.92 20.80
N ARG A 3 -12.38 10.59 20.23
CA ARG A 3 -12.25 10.12 18.84
C ARG A 3 -12.56 8.63 18.81
N VAL A 4 -13.31 8.20 17.82
CA VAL A 4 -13.63 6.79 17.61
C VAL A 4 -13.04 6.35 16.28
N GLY A 5 -12.25 5.29 16.33
CA GLY A 5 -11.80 4.60 15.14
C GLY A 5 -12.61 3.33 14.91
N ARG A 6 -12.71 2.90 13.67
CA ARG A 6 -13.39 1.67 13.28
C ARG A 6 -12.55 0.80 12.36
N VAL A 7 -12.70 -0.50 12.51
CA VAL A 7 -12.30 -1.48 11.51
C VAL A 7 -13.55 -1.87 10.73
N TYR A 8 -13.46 -1.81 9.44
CA TYR A 8 -14.58 -2.06 8.52
C TYR A 8 -14.24 -3.18 7.53
N GLY A 9 -15.27 -3.89 7.10
CA GLY A 9 -15.22 -4.83 6.00
C GLY A 9 -15.92 -4.28 4.77
N ILE A 10 -15.43 -4.62 3.58
CA ILE A 10 -16.10 -4.33 2.32
C ILE A 10 -16.44 -5.65 1.65
N SER A 11 -17.73 -5.88 1.47
CA SER A 11 -18.28 -7.10 0.87
C SER A 11 -18.68 -6.86 -0.57
N SER A 12 -18.41 -7.84 -1.42
CA SER A 12 -18.88 -7.86 -2.80
C SER A 12 -20.40 -8.18 -2.87
N PRO A 13 -21.05 -7.97 -4.03
CA PRO A 13 -22.50 -8.23 -4.20
C PRO A 13 -22.92 -9.68 -3.92
N ASP A 14 -22.00 -10.63 -4.04
CA ASP A 14 -22.19 -12.05 -3.69
C ASP A 14 -22.14 -12.32 -2.17
N GLY A 15 -22.00 -11.27 -1.34
CA GLY A 15 -21.94 -11.36 0.10
C GLY A 15 -20.61 -11.83 0.67
N VAL A 16 -19.59 -12.02 -0.16
CA VAL A 16 -18.25 -12.44 0.28
C VAL A 16 -17.43 -11.22 0.70
N LEU A 17 -16.89 -11.26 1.94
CA LEU A 17 -16.02 -10.20 2.42
C LEU A 17 -14.70 -10.20 1.62
N ARG A 18 -14.37 -9.07 0.99
CA ARG A 18 -13.21 -8.97 0.11
C ARG A 18 -12.07 -8.13 0.67
N TYR A 19 -12.38 -7.19 1.55
CA TYR A 19 -11.38 -6.28 2.06
C TYR A 19 -11.68 -5.89 3.51
N VAL A 20 -10.64 -5.78 4.32
CA VAL A 20 -10.72 -5.22 5.68
C VAL A 20 -9.78 -4.02 5.78
N GLY A 21 -10.24 -2.96 6.37
CA GLY A 21 -9.46 -1.75 6.61
C GLY A 21 -9.81 -1.07 7.91
N SER A 22 -9.05 -0.03 8.26
CA SER A 22 -9.33 0.78 9.45
C SER A 22 -9.34 2.26 9.11
N THR A 23 -10.18 3.03 9.81
CA THR A 23 -10.31 4.47 9.60
C THR A 23 -10.92 5.18 10.80
N GLU A 24 -10.66 6.48 10.88
CA GLU A 24 -11.38 7.45 11.72
C GLU A 24 -12.34 8.32 10.88
N ASP A 25 -12.33 8.12 9.55
CA ASP A 25 -13.02 8.96 8.58
C ASP A 25 -14.23 8.24 8.01
N ASP A 26 -15.41 8.85 8.10
CA ASP A 26 -16.66 8.31 7.57
C ASP A 26 -16.72 8.34 6.04
N ALA A 27 -15.94 9.21 5.39
CA ALA A 27 -15.85 9.28 3.93
C ALA A 27 -14.96 8.18 3.30
N ARG A 28 -14.48 7.21 4.09
CA ARG A 28 -13.52 6.21 3.63
C ARG A 28 -14.02 5.39 2.45
N MET A 29 -15.28 5.00 2.42
CA MET A 29 -15.87 4.25 1.31
C MET A 29 -15.89 5.07 0.00
N GLN A 30 -16.19 6.36 0.07
CA GLN A 30 -16.12 7.25 -1.09
C GLN A 30 -14.70 7.31 -1.65
N LYS A 31 -13.68 7.34 -0.78
CA LYS A 31 -12.27 7.30 -1.17
C LYS A 31 -11.89 5.97 -1.84
N HIS A 32 -12.43 4.85 -1.37
CA HIS A 32 -12.25 3.56 -2.04
C HIS A 32 -12.86 3.55 -3.44
N ARG A 33 -14.10 4.05 -3.59
CA ARG A 33 -14.76 4.18 -4.90
C ARG A 33 -13.97 5.06 -5.86
N TYR A 34 -13.52 6.21 -5.38
CA TYR A 34 -12.66 7.10 -6.17
C TYR A 34 -11.37 6.42 -6.63
N ASN A 35 -10.65 5.77 -5.72
CA ASN A 35 -9.40 5.08 -6.05
C ASN A 35 -9.62 3.90 -7.01
N CYS A 36 -10.71 3.15 -6.85
CA CYS A 36 -11.04 2.04 -7.74
C CYS A 36 -11.27 2.51 -9.17
N ARG A 37 -11.95 3.66 -9.36
CA ARG A 37 -12.19 4.24 -10.69
C ARG A 37 -10.93 4.81 -11.34
N ASN A 38 -10.06 5.45 -10.58
CA ASN A 38 -8.93 6.20 -11.11
C ASN A 38 -7.60 5.42 -11.09
N ASP A 39 -7.45 4.43 -10.22
CA ASP A 39 -6.22 3.65 -10.04
C ASP A 39 -6.53 2.22 -9.57
N HIS A 40 -7.37 1.49 -10.33
CA HIS A 40 -7.77 0.12 -10.00
C HIS A 40 -6.59 -0.87 -9.99
N LEU A 41 -5.49 -0.56 -10.64
CA LEU A 41 -4.31 -1.42 -10.67
C LEU A 41 -3.43 -1.31 -9.41
N CYS A 42 -3.66 -0.31 -8.55
CA CYS A 42 -2.81 -0.04 -7.37
C CYS A 42 -2.90 -1.12 -6.29
N CYS A 43 -4.03 -1.84 -6.20
CA CYS A 43 -4.17 -2.93 -5.24
C CYS A 43 -5.05 -4.07 -5.75
N PRO A 44 -4.85 -5.32 -5.24
CA PRO A 44 -5.61 -6.49 -5.69
C PRO A 44 -7.12 -6.35 -5.49
N PHE A 45 -7.56 -5.68 -4.43
CA PHE A 45 -8.97 -5.47 -4.14
C PHE A 45 -9.66 -4.62 -5.23
N TYR A 46 -9.06 -3.48 -5.63
CA TYR A 46 -9.64 -2.63 -6.68
C TYR A 46 -9.62 -3.30 -8.04
N ARG A 47 -8.55 -4.04 -8.33
CA ARG A 47 -8.46 -4.82 -9.57
C ARG A 47 -9.58 -5.84 -9.64
N TYR A 48 -9.76 -6.65 -8.60
CA TYR A 48 -10.84 -7.62 -8.51
C TYR A 48 -12.21 -6.96 -8.70
N ALA A 49 -12.48 -5.87 -7.97
CA ALA A 49 -13.76 -5.17 -8.07
C ALA A 49 -14.00 -4.61 -9.48
N HIS A 50 -12.98 -4.09 -10.14
CA HIS A 50 -13.08 -3.57 -11.49
C HIS A 50 -13.32 -4.68 -12.52
N GLU A 51 -12.57 -5.77 -12.45
CA GLU A 51 -12.64 -6.89 -13.41
C GLU A 51 -13.93 -7.69 -13.29
N HIS A 52 -14.45 -7.89 -12.06
CA HIS A 52 -15.60 -8.79 -11.84
C HIS A 52 -16.94 -8.06 -11.64
N HIS A 53 -16.91 -6.79 -11.23
CA HIS A 53 -18.13 -6.06 -10.86
C HIS A 53 -18.20 -4.64 -11.45
N GLY A 54 -17.28 -4.27 -12.32
CA GLY A 54 -17.23 -2.94 -12.95
C GLY A 54 -16.88 -1.79 -11.97
N GLY A 55 -16.52 -2.11 -10.73
CA GLY A 55 -16.14 -1.15 -9.69
C GLY A 55 -16.70 -1.48 -8.32
N LEU A 56 -16.74 -0.48 -7.43
CA LEU A 56 -17.16 -0.64 -6.04
C LEU A 56 -18.57 -0.08 -5.74
N ASP A 57 -19.35 0.27 -6.75
CA ASP A 57 -20.64 0.94 -6.51
C ASP A 57 -21.69 0.01 -5.89
N THR A 58 -21.61 -1.29 -6.18
CA THR A 58 -22.50 -2.33 -5.64
C THR A 58 -21.97 -2.99 -4.36
N TYR A 59 -20.77 -2.60 -3.92
CA TYR A 59 -20.17 -3.13 -2.69
C TYR A 59 -20.73 -2.45 -1.44
N THR A 60 -20.88 -3.23 -0.38
CA THR A 60 -21.36 -2.75 0.93
C THR A 60 -20.22 -2.64 1.92
N GLU A 61 -20.31 -1.64 2.82
CA GLU A 61 -19.39 -1.48 3.94
C GLU A 61 -20.10 -1.85 5.23
N GLU A 62 -19.43 -2.61 6.09
CA GLU A 62 -19.90 -2.95 7.44
C GLU A 62 -18.82 -2.63 8.48
N THR A 63 -19.22 -2.25 9.68
CA THR A 63 -18.29 -2.05 10.79
C THR A 63 -18.08 -3.38 11.51
N LEU A 64 -16.83 -3.85 11.52
CA LEU A 64 -16.43 -5.11 12.16
C LEU A 64 -16.01 -4.91 13.62
N ALA A 65 -15.40 -3.78 13.95
CA ALA A 65 -15.00 -3.42 15.30
C ALA A 65 -14.83 -1.91 15.45
N THR A 66 -15.00 -1.40 16.68
CA THR A 66 -14.76 0.00 17.04
C THR A 66 -13.75 0.11 18.17
N LEU A 67 -13.04 1.23 18.23
CA LEU A 67 -12.04 1.51 19.25
C LEU A 67 -12.09 2.99 19.66
N GLN A 68 -12.14 3.24 20.97
CA GLN A 68 -11.90 4.57 21.52
C GLN A 68 -10.43 4.93 21.36
N LEU A 69 -10.14 6.07 20.72
CA LEU A 69 -8.80 6.46 20.39
C LEU A 69 -8.23 7.46 21.40
N PRO A 70 -6.95 7.32 21.76
CA PRO A 70 -6.25 8.32 22.54
C PRO A 70 -6.11 9.62 21.76
N THR A 71 -5.92 10.72 22.48
CA THR A 71 -5.72 12.05 21.89
C THR A 71 -4.45 12.16 21.07
N ALA A 72 -3.43 11.35 21.38
CA ALA A 72 -2.16 11.33 20.66
C ALA A 72 -2.29 10.61 19.30
N ASP A 73 -2.17 11.34 18.20
CA ASP A 73 -2.39 10.83 16.84
C ASP A 73 -1.55 9.62 16.45
N GLY A 74 -0.29 9.59 16.85
CA GLY A 74 0.60 8.46 16.55
C GLY A 74 0.14 7.17 17.20
N GLN A 75 -0.32 7.24 18.45
CA GLN A 75 -0.83 6.11 19.21
C GLN A 75 -2.19 5.66 18.67
N ALA A 76 -3.05 6.58 18.29
CA ALA A 76 -4.35 6.28 17.69
C ALA A 76 -4.21 5.43 16.42
N LYS A 77 -3.33 5.84 15.51
CA LYS A 77 -3.05 5.07 14.27
C LYS A 77 -2.42 3.70 14.54
N ALA A 78 -1.54 3.60 15.54
CA ALA A 78 -0.94 2.33 15.92
C ALA A 78 -1.98 1.35 16.47
N ASN A 79 -2.86 1.84 17.35
CA ASN A 79 -3.93 1.05 17.96
C ASN A 79 -4.94 0.56 16.89
N LEU A 80 -5.36 1.43 15.98
CA LEU A 80 -6.24 1.06 14.87
C LEU A 80 -5.63 -0.04 13.97
N ARG A 81 -4.37 0.09 13.60
CA ARG A 81 -3.67 -0.93 12.80
C ARG A 81 -3.51 -2.25 13.54
N SER A 82 -3.32 -2.20 14.85
CA SER A 82 -3.26 -3.41 15.69
C SER A 82 -4.62 -4.12 15.72
N LEU A 83 -5.70 -3.37 15.89
CA LEU A 83 -7.06 -3.91 15.84
C LEU A 83 -7.40 -4.49 14.47
N GLU A 84 -7.08 -3.79 13.39
CA GLU A 84 -7.23 -4.28 12.01
C GLU A 84 -6.50 -5.62 11.80
N ALA A 85 -5.25 -5.71 12.28
CA ALA A 85 -4.47 -6.94 12.17
C ALA A 85 -5.08 -8.11 12.97
N LEU A 86 -5.66 -7.84 14.15
CA LEU A 86 -6.36 -8.84 14.94
C LEU A 86 -7.63 -9.32 14.25
N VAL A 87 -8.43 -8.41 13.70
CA VAL A 87 -9.65 -8.75 12.95
C VAL A 87 -9.30 -9.60 11.73
N ILE A 88 -8.31 -9.20 10.93
CA ILE A 88 -7.86 -9.97 9.76
C ILE A 88 -7.40 -11.38 10.18
N ARG A 89 -6.67 -11.51 11.29
CA ARG A 89 -6.24 -12.82 11.79
C ARG A 89 -7.43 -13.66 12.20
N SER A 90 -8.33 -13.13 13.01
CA SER A 90 -9.52 -13.83 13.47
C SER A 90 -10.40 -14.32 12.31
N LEU A 91 -10.55 -13.51 11.27
CA LEU A 91 -11.30 -13.91 10.07
C LEU A 91 -10.62 -15.05 9.30
N ARG A 92 -9.30 -15.06 9.23
CA ARG A 92 -8.52 -16.13 8.57
C ARG A 92 -8.52 -17.44 9.37
N GLU A 93 -8.52 -17.35 10.71
CA GLU A 93 -8.50 -18.52 11.60
C GLU A 93 -9.88 -19.21 11.68
N ARG A 94 -10.96 -18.51 11.35
CA ARG A 94 -12.32 -19.08 11.40
C ARG A 94 -12.63 -20.06 10.28
N ASP A 95 -11.68 -20.32 9.36
CA ASP A 95 -11.85 -21.25 8.23
C ASP A 95 -13.17 -21.05 7.47
N SER A 96 -13.65 -19.80 7.43
CA SER A 96 -14.89 -19.47 6.76
C SER A 96 -14.66 -19.45 5.25
N PRO A 97 -15.29 -20.34 4.48
CA PRO A 97 -15.18 -20.32 3.02
C PRO A 97 -15.75 -19.02 2.42
N THR A 98 -16.44 -18.22 3.23
CA THR A 98 -17.04 -16.94 2.84
C THR A 98 -16.06 -15.76 2.88
N VAL A 99 -14.87 -15.92 3.46
CA VAL A 99 -13.91 -14.82 3.59
C VAL A 99 -12.73 -14.99 2.65
N SER A 100 -12.82 -14.35 1.49
CA SER A 100 -11.69 -14.20 0.57
C SER A 100 -11.10 -12.79 0.69
N LEU A 101 -10.06 -12.64 1.53
CA LEU A 101 -9.45 -11.35 1.77
C LEU A 101 -8.43 -10.99 0.68
N LEU A 102 -8.70 -9.91 -0.02
CA LEU A 102 -7.82 -9.32 -1.04
C LEU A 102 -6.91 -8.23 -0.48
N ASN A 103 -6.73 -8.19 0.84
CA ASN A 103 -5.74 -7.34 1.48
C ASN A 103 -4.34 -7.74 1.02
N LYS A 104 -3.59 -6.80 0.47
CA LYS A 104 -2.23 -7.03 -0.04
C LYS A 104 -1.30 -7.60 1.03
N ASN A 105 -1.40 -7.10 2.25
CA ASN A 105 -0.64 -7.56 3.42
C ASN A 105 -1.44 -7.27 4.70
N SER A 106 -1.22 -8.06 5.76
CA SER A 106 -1.61 -7.58 7.09
C SER A 106 -0.75 -6.37 7.46
N PRO A 107 -1.27 -5.37 8.17
CA PRO A 107 -0.50 -4.19 8.57
C PRO A 107 0.79 -4.53 9.31
N ARG A 108 0.79 -5.62 10.08
CA ARG A 108 1.98 -6.13 10.78
C ARG A 108 3.03 -6.69 9.84
N ALA A 109 2.62 -7.49 8.85
CA ALA A 109 3.52 -8.05 7.86
C ALA A 109 4.14 -6.98 6.97
N GLU A 110 3.39 -5.92 6.62
CA GLU A 110 3.92 -4.79 5.87
C GLU A 110 5.00 -4.03 6.65
N ASN A 111 4.82 -3.81 7.95
CA ASN A 111 5.81 -3.15 8.78
C ASN A 111 7.09 -3.99 8.94
N VAL A 112 6.97 -5.31 9.07
CA VAL A 112 8.11 -6.22 9.11
C VAL A 112 8.86 -6.16 7.78
N ARG A 113 8.17 -6.31 6.66
CA ARG A 113 8.78 -6.20 5.31
C ARG A 113 9.47 -4.87 5.06
N LYS A 114 8.86 -3.75 5.49
CA LYS A 114 9.49 -2.42 5.37
C LYS A 114 10.77 -2.33 6.17
N ARG A 115 10.80 -2.89 7.39
CA ARG A 115 11.99 -2.93 8.24
C ARG A 115 13.09 -3.82 7.65
N GLU A 116 12.73 -5.01 7.18
CA GLU A 116 13.66 -5.95 6.54
C GLU A 116 14.22 -5.37 5.24
N HIS A 117 13.36 -4.83 4.37
CA HIS A 117 13.80 -4.14 3.17
C HIS A 117 14.71 -2.94 3.47
N GLY A 118 14.40 -2.16 4.50
CA GLY A 118 15.23 -1.04 4.94
C GLY A 118 16.58 -1.50 5.53
N ARG A 119 16.62 -2.67 6.19
CA ARG A 119 17.86 -3.30 6.69
C ARG A 119 18.70 -3.80 5.53
N ALA A 120 18.15 -4.67 4.67
CA ALA A 120 18.83 -5.21 3.50
C ALA A 120 19.36 -4.11 2.58
N TRP A 121 18.59 -3.04 2.39
CA TRP A 121 19.02 -1.91 1.62
C TRP A 121 20.24 -1.19 2.25
N ARG A 122 20.24 -0.99 3.58
CA ARG A 122 21.39 -0.41 4.30
C ARG A 122 22.63 -1.30 4.23
N GLU A 123 22.44 -2.61 4.30
CA GLU A 123 23.52 -3.59 4.15
C GLU A 123 24.13 -3.55 2.75
N GLN A 124 23.32 -3.46 1.69
CA GLN A 124 23.78 -3.41 0.31
C GLN A 124 24.44 -2.08 -0.07
N HIS A 125 23.98 -0.96 0.48
CA HIS A 125 24.41 0.37 0.04
C HIS A 125 25.27 1.09 1.09
N GLY A 126 25.59 0.43 2.18
CA GLY A 126 26.44 0.92 3.26
C GLY A 126 25.78 2.01 4.12
N GLN A 127 26.15 2.03 5.38
CA GLN A 127 25.94 3.21 6.23
C GLN A 127 27.05 4.20 5.87
N GLY A 128 26.68 5.40 5.42
CA GLY A 128 27.65 6.48 5.29
C GLY A 128 28.17 6.73 3.88
N GLN A 129 27.36 6.57 2.84
CA GLN A 129 27.75 7.20 1.57
C GLN A 129 27.97 8.69 1.80
N ILE A 130 29.19 9.12 1.53
CA ILE A 130 29.59 10.52 1.67
C ILE A 130 29.25 11.23 0.37
N ASP A 131 28.65 12.39 0.47
CA ASP A 131 28.46 13.27 -0.71
C ASP A 131 29.82 13.78 -1.16
N PRO A 132 30.29 13.46 -2.36
CA PRO A 132 31.60 13.88 -2.84
C PRO A 132 31.74 15.41 -2.96
N ALA A 133 30.64 16.13 -3.10
CA ALA A 133 30.64 17.58 -3.19
C ALA A 133 30.74 18.31 -1.83
N THR A 134 30.17 17.69 -0.79
CA THR A 134 30.06 18.34 0.53
C THR A 134 30.81 17.64 1.66
N GLY A 135 31.31 16.42 1.43
CA GLY A 135 31.95 15.58 2.44
C GLY A 135 31.02 15.11 3.56
N LYS A 136 29.72 15.34 3.45
CA LYS A 136 28.74 14.99 4.48
C LYS A 136 28.08 13.63 4.17
N SER A 137 27.77 12.87 5.22
CA SER A 137 27.00 11.64 5.11
C SER A 137 25.63 11.90 4.49
N LEU A 138 25.30 11.17 3.43
CA LEU A 138 24.00 11.25 2.76
C LEU A 138 22.93 10.52 3.57
N SER A 139 21.79 11.15 3.75
CA SER A 139 20.64 10.47 4.33
C SER A 139 20.15 9.34 3.39
N TYR A 140 19.50 8.31 3.97
CA TYR A 140 18.86 7.23 3.22
C TYR A 140 18.01 7.74 2.06
N MET A 141 17.21 8.78 2.27
CA MET A 141 16.34 9.35 1.24
C MET A 141 17.13 10.04 0.11
N ALA A 142 18.24 10.69 0.45
CA ALA A 142 19.11 11.33 -0.53
C ALA A 142 19.77 10.29 -1.46
N VAL A 143 20.31 9.22 -0.87
CA VAL A 143 20.91 8.11 -1.65
C VAL A 143 19.87 7.44 -2.54
N ARG A 144 18.69 7.10 -1.99
CA ARG A 144 17.60 6.50 -2.76
C ARG A 144 17.15 7.38 -3.94
N SER A 145 17.01 8.68 -3.72
CA SER A 145 16.65 9.65 -4.76
C SER A 145 17.71 9.77 -5.85
N ARG A 146 18.99 9.65 -5.48
CA ARG A 146 20.12 9.65 -6.42
C ARG A 146 20.09 8.40 -7.32
N ILE A 147 19.94 7.22 -6.71
CA ILE A 147 19.79 5.94 -7.43
C ILE A 147 18.59 5.97 -8.38
N TYR A 148 17.44 6.46 -7.92
CA TYR A 148 16.24 6.55 -8.76
C TYR A 148 16.46 7.48 -9.98
N ARG A 149 17.08 8.64 -9.77
CA ARG A 149 17.40 9.58 -10.86
C ARG A 149 18.39 8.98 -11.85
N GLN A 150 19.39 8.23 -11.39
CA GLN A 150 20.34 7.56 -12.26
C GLN A 150 19.65 6.49 -13.12
N ARG A 151 18.87 5.59 -12.50
CA ARG A 151 18.11 4.56 -13.23
C ARG A 151 17.15 5.15 -14.27
N ARG A 152 16.57 6.31 -14.00
CA ARG A 152 15.71 7.01 -14.96
C ARG A 152 16.52 7.52 -16.17
N LYS A 153 17.72 8.05 -15.93
CA LYS A 153 18.64 8.47 -17.01
C LYS A 153 19.09 7.28 -17.85
N ASP A 154 19.48 6.18 -17.20
CA ASP A 154 19.92 4.97 -17.87
C ASP A 154 18.81 4.39 -18.77
N ARG A 155 17.56 4.32 -18.29
CA ARG A 155 16.42 3.89 -19.08
C ARG A 155 16.15 4.80 -20.28
N ALA A 156 16.26 6.12 -20.10
CA ALA A 156 16.09 7.06 -21.20
C ALA A 156 17.18 6.90 -22.26
N ALA A 157 18.43 6.68 -21.84
CA ALA A 157 19.55 6.43 -22.74
C ALA A 157 19.37 5.13 -23.54
N ILE A 158 18.94 4.04 -22.87
CA ILE A 158 18.63 2.76 -23.52
C ILE A 158 17.50 2.92 -24.56
N ALA A 159 16.42 3.64 -24.19
CA ALA A 159 15.31 3.88 -25.11
C ALA A 159 15.73 4.70 -26.32
N LEU A 160 16.59 5.69 -26.13
CA LEU A 160 17.13 6.51 -27.22
C LEU A 160 18.02 5.68 -28.16
N ALA A 161 18.90 4.85 -27.60
CA ALA A 161 19.76 3.97 -28.38
C ALA A 161 18.94 2.94 -29.17
N ALA A 162 17.90 2.37 -28.60
CA ALA A 162 17.00 1.45 -29.28
C ALA A 162 16.23 2.13 -30.43
N ALA A 163 15.79 3.37 -30.24
CA ALA A 163 15.14 4.16 -31.30
C ALA A 163 16.09 4.50 -32.45
N ALA A 164 17.34 4.83 -32.15
CA ALA A 164 18.38 5.08 -33.17
C ALA A 164 18.66 3.83 -33.99
N ALA A 165 18.87 2.67 -33.34
CA ALA A 165 19.09 1.40 -34.00
C ALA A 165 17.91 0.98 -34.92
N ALA A 166 16.68 1.23 -34.49
CA ALA A 166 15.49 0.97 -35.28
C ALA A 166 15.40 1.88 -36.52
N ALA A 167 15.83 3.13 -36.41
CA ALA A 167 15.86 4.07 -37.53
C ALA A 167 16.92 3.68 -38.60
N GLU A 168 18.08 3.19 -38.15
CA GLU A 168 19.13 2.70 -39.04
C GLU A 168 18.73 1.43 -39.81
N SER A 169 17.95 0.54 -39.16
CA SER A 169 17.49 -0.70 -39.81
C SER A 169 16.32 -0.50 -40.79
N ALA A 170 15.71 0.69 -40.82
CA ALA A 170 14.60 1.03 -41.71
C ALA A 170 15.03 1.74 -43.03
N GLN A 171 16.31 1.98 -43.18
CA GLN A 171 16.93 2.53 -44.42
C GLN A 171 17.50 1.40 -45.28
#